data_a5799b1d0b3c5ce3b099579140df91ef
#
_entry.id   a5799b1d0b3c5ce3b099579140df91ef
#
_cell.length_a   1.000
_cell.length_b   1.000
_cell.length_c   1.000
_cell.angle_alpha   90.00
_cell.angle_beta   90.00
_cell.angle_gamma   90.00
#
_symmetry.space_group_name_H-M   'P 1'
#
loop_
_entity.id
_entity.type
_entity.pdbx_description
1 polymer ?
#
loop_
_entity_poly.entity_id
_entity_poly.type
_entity_poly.pdbx_seq_one_letter_code
_entity_poly.pdbx_strand_id
1 'polypeptide(L)'
;MLAPTDTKERLVIIGNGMAPGRMLEHLFDKEDAGFDVTIFNAEPRVNYNRLMLSPVLSGEKTYADIITHDDAWYSQHGVTLHKGAKVTDIDRDAKTVTSDTGITAPYDRLVIATGSNPFIIPLPGHDLRGVMVYRDLDDVDQMIAESAKPNAKAVVIGGGLLGLEAAAGLKMQGMDVTVLHLMPTLMERQLDEASGHLLEQALIDRDIKIMTQASTDHIAGDSKVEKVVLKDGT
;
A
#
# COMPACT_ATOMS: atom_id res chain seq x y z
N MET A 1 -43.22 20.99 -24.61
CA MET A 1 -41.80 21.06 -24.33
C MET A 1 -41.59 20.34 -23.01
N LEU A 2 -41.11 19.12 -23.04
CA LEU A 2 -40.64 18.43 -21.82
C LEU A 2 -39.32 19.09 -21.40
N ALA A 3 -39.26 19.54 -20.16
CA ALA A 3 -37.98 20.02 -19.59
C ALA A 3 -36.93 18.91 -19.75
N PRO A 4 -35.67 19.22 -20.06
CA PRO A 4 -34.63 18.22 -20.04
C PRO A 4 -34.58 17.67 -18.62
N THR A 5 -34.76 16.37 -18.47
CA THR A 5 -34.48 15.66 -17.23
C THR A 5 -32.96 15.73 -17.06
N ASP A 6 -32.53 16.67 -16.24
CA ASP A 6 -31.12 16.88 -15.89
C ASP A 6 -30.65 15.75 -14.95
N THR A 7 -30.67 14.52 -15.50
CA THR A 7 -30.17 13.34 -14.77
C THR A 7 -28.66 13.31 -14.95
N LYS A 8 -27.92 13.57 -13.86
CA LYS A 8 -26.47 13.44 -13.83
C LYS A 8 -26.03 12.05 -14.29
N GLU A 9 -24.97 11.99 -15.11
CA GLU A 9 -24.36 10.69 -15.46
C GLU A 9 -23.80 10.00 -14.21
N ARG A 10 -24.00 8.69 -14.10
CA ARG A 10 -23.50 7.89 -12.98
C ARG A 10 -22.02 7.55 -13.23
N LEU A 11 -21.14 8.10 -12.42
CA LEU A 11 -19.70 7.81 -12.43
C LEU A 11 -19.38 6.82 -11.31
N VAL A 12 -18.99 5.61 -11.67
CA VAL A 12 -18.49 4.64 -10.70
C VAL A 12 -16.95 4.60 -10.76
N ILE A 13 -16.31 4.63 -9.58
CA ILE A 13 -14.87 4.56 -9.42
C ILE A 13 -14.54 3.34 -8.58
N ILE A 14 -13.68 2.46 -9.11
CA ILE A 14 -13.16 1.30 -8.39
C ILE A 14 -11.77 1.63 -7.86
N GLY A 15 -11.64 1.76 -6.55
CA GLY A 15 -10.45 2.19 -5.83
C GLY A 15 -10.57 3.61 -5.29
N ASN A 16 -9.99 3.86 -4.11
CA ASN A 16 -10.01 5.14 -3.42
C ASN A 16 -8.60 5.56 -2.97
N GLY A 17 -7.60 5.30 -3.81
CA GLY A 17 -6.22 5.71 -3.56
C GLY A 17 -5.95 7.16 -3.98
N MET A 18 -4.66 7.54 -4.02
CA MET A 18 -4.23 8.92 -4.32
C MET A 18 -4.68 9.41 -5.70
N ALA A 19 -4.65 8.55 -6.73
CA ALA A 19 -5.02 8.96 -8.09
C ALA A 19 -6.50 9.33 -8.23
N PRO A 20 -7.48 8.49 -7.81
CA PRO A 20 -8.88 8.89 -7.83
C PRO A 20 -9.19 10.06 -6.90
N GLY A 21 -8.53 10.18 -5.73
CA GLY A 21 -8.67 11.35 -4.87
C GLY A 21 -8.31 12.64 -5.61
N ARG A 22 -7.16 12.69 -6.27
CA ARG A 22 -6.73 13.84 -7.05
C ARG A 22 -7.64 14.12 -8.25
N MET A 23 -8.15 13.07 -8.91
CA MET A 23 -9.11 13.21 -9.99
C MET A 23 -10.41 13.87 -9.50
N LEU A 24 -10.92 13.46 -8.33
CA LEU A 24 -12.14 14.03 -7.75
C LEU A 24 -11.97 15.51 -7.35
N GLU A 25 -10.82 15.89 -6.78
CA GLU A 25 -10.52 17.30 -6.52
C GLU A 25 -10.71 18.14 -7.79
N HIS A 26 -10.06 17.74 -8.89
CA HIS A 26 -10.20 18.45 -10.16
C HIS A 26 -11.60 18.37 -10.79
N LEU A 27 -12.34 17.29 -10.52
CA LEU A 27 -13.71 17.16 -10.99
C LEU A 27 -14.62 18.17 -10.28
N PHE A 28 -14.48 18.30 -8.95
CA PHE A 28 -15.32 19.16 -8.12
C PHE A 28 -14.85 20.64 -8.10
N ASP A 29 -13.66 20.95 -8.60
CA ASP A 29 -13.26 22.35 -8.89
C ASP A 29 -14.14 23.02 -9.97
N LYS A 30 -14.92 22.23 -10.72
CA LYS A 30 -15.88 22.73 -11.71
C LYS A 30 -17.23 22.96 -11.05
N GLU A 31 -17.89 24.09 -11.35
CA GLU A 31 -19.18 24.49 -10.76
C GLU A 31 -20.30 23.45 -10.95
N ASP A 32 -20.25 22.66 -12.04
CA ASP A 32 -21.13 21.52 -12.25
C ASP A 32 -20.31 20.33 -12.77
N ALA A 33 -20.03 19.39 -11.88
CA ALA A 33 -19.31 18.18 -12.24
C ALA A 33 -20.13 17.23 -13.15
N GLY A 34 -21.47 17.42 -13.24
CA GLY A 34 -22.34 16.63 -14.11
C GLY A 34 -22.48 15.16 -13.76
N PHE A 35 -21.94 14.71 -12.63
CA PHE A 35 -21.91 13.31 -12.24
C PHE A 35 -22.54 13.03 -10.88
N ASP A 36 -23.22 11.88 -10.78
CA ASP A 36 -23.53 11.19 -9.52
C ASP A 36 -22.41 10.17 -9.28
N VAL A 37 -21.61 10.41 -8.24
CA VAL A 37 -20.34 9.68 -8.02
C VAL A 37 -20.49 8.61 -6.95
N THR A 38 -20.18 7.36 -7.32
CA THR A 38 -20.08 6.23 -6.39
C THR A 38 -18.69 5.63 -6.43
N ILE A 39 -18.10 5.40 -5.26
CA ILE A 39 -16.75 4.84 -5.10
C ILE A 39 -16.83 3.52 -4.34
N PHE A 40 -16.16 2.49 -4.88
CA PHE A 40 -15.89 1.23 -4.19
C PHE A 40 -14.45 1.18 -3.74
N ASN A 41 -14.23 1.06 -2.45
CA ASN A 41 -12.89 0.93 -1.86
C ASN A 41 -12.74 -0.42 -1.17
N ALA A 42 -11.72 -1.19 -1.54
CA ALA A 42 -11.42 -2.47 -0.88
C ALA A 42 -10.94 -2.28 0.57
N GLU A 43 -10.25 -1.17 0.85
CA GLU A 43 -9.81 -0.84 2.21
C GLU A 43 -10.98 -0.27 3.04
N PRO A 44 -11.07 -0.60 4.35
CA PRO A 44 -12.13 -0.10 5.24
C PRO A 44 -11.88 1.35 5.70
N ARG A 45 -11.07 2.10 4.98
CA ARG A 45 -10.60 3.45 5.32
C ARG A 45 -10.97 4.46 4.24
N VAL A 46 -10.95 5.75 4.59
CA VAL A 46 -11.03 6.85 3.63
C VAL A 46 -9.71 7.04 2.89
N ASN A 47 -9.67 7.97 1.92
CA ASN A 47 -8.46 8.27 1.16
C ASN A 47 -7.35 8.83 2.06
N TYR A 48 -6.13 8.33 1.88
CA TYR A 48 -4.96 8.79 2.59
C TYR A 48 -3.72 8.85 1.68
N ASN A 49 -2.73 9.63 2.10
CA ASN A 49 -1.47 9.75 1.38
C ASN A 49 -0.56 8.54 1.65
N ARG A 50 -0.47 7.60 0.69
CA ARG A 50 0.36 6.39 0.81
C ARG A 50 1.86 6.68 0.91
N LEU A 51 2.34 7.83 0.44
CA LEU A 51 3.74 8.21 0.59
C LEU A 51 4.11 8.46 2.06
N MET A 52 3.10 8.64 2.91
CA MET A 52 3.28 8.85 4.35
C MET A 52 3.16 7.56 5.18
N LEU A 53 3.15 6.38 4.56
CA LEU A 53 3.17 5.11 5.30
C LEU A 53 4.47 4.95 6.11
N SER A 54 5.61 5.41 5.56
CA SER A 54 6.89 5.34 6.27
C SER A 54 6.92 6.19 7.55
N PRO A 55 6.47 7.46 7.56
CA PRO A 55 6.24 8.23 8.79
C PRO A 55 5.25 7.59 9.76
N VAL A 56 4.23 6.86 9.29
CA VAL A 56 3.32 6.13 10.19
C VAL A 56 4.03 4.92 10.80
N LEU A 57 4.75 4.14 9.99
CA LEU A 57 5.52 2.99 10.49
C LEU A 57 6.60 3.42 11.49
N SER A 58 7.26 4.55 11.27
CA SER A 58 8.27 5.08 12.20
C SER A 58 7.67 5.65 13.49
N GLY A 59 6.37 5.90 13.52
CA GLY A 59 5.67 6.53 14.66
C GLY A 59 5.73 8.06 14.67
N GLU A 60 6.25 8.69 13.61
CA GLU A 60 6.28 10.16 13.46
C GLU A 60 4.89 10.73 13.15
N LYS A 61 4.02 9.94 12.53
CA LYS A 61 2.65 10.30 12.16
C LYS A 61 1.67 9.22 12.56
N THR A 62 0.41 9.63 12.71
CA THR A 62 -0.74 8.72 12.88
C THR A 62 -1.50 8.58 11.55
N TYR A 63 -2.42 7.62 11.47
CA TYR A 63 -3.35 7.53 10.33
C TYR A 63 -4.11 8.84 10.10
N ALA A 64 -4.57 9.49 11.18
CA ALA A 64 -5.32 10.74 11.09
C ALA A 64 -4.52 11.88 10.42
N ASP A 65 -3.19 11.91 10.62
CA ASP A 65 -2.32 12.93 10.02
C ASP A 65 -2.11 12.77 8.53
N ILE A 66 -2.43 11.62 7.96
CA ILE A 66 -2.20 11.29 6.55
C ILE A 66 -3.48 11.20 5.73
N ILE A 67 -4.66 11.35 6.35
CA ILE A 67 -5.93 11.43 5.65
C ILE A 67 -5.93 12.64 4.70
N THR A 68 -6.28 12.43 3.45
CA THR A 68 -6.42 13.49 2.44
C THR A 68 -7.87 13.93 2.26
N HIS A 69 -8.80 12.98 2.29
CA HIS A 69 -10.24 13.23 2.19
C HIS A 69 -10.95 12.40 3.25
N ASP A 70 -11.58 13.05 4.19
CA ASP A 70 -12.37 12.42 5.26
C ASP A 70 -13.83 12.16 4.83
N ASP A 71 -14.61 11.50 5.68
CA ASP A 71 -16.03 11.20 5.40
C ASP A 71 -16.86 12.48 5.19
N ALA A 72 -16.50 13.58 5.84
CA ALA A 72 -17.18 14.85 5.67
C ALA A 72 -16.96 15.42 4.28
N TRP A 73 -15.73 15.31 3.75
CA TRP A 73 -15.41 15.75 2.39
C TRP A 73 -16.25 15.01 1.34
N TYR A 74 -16.35 13.67 1.42
CA TYR A 74 -17.19 12.89 0.49
C TYR A 74 -18.67 13.29 0.59
N SER A 75 -19.17 13.46 1.80
CA SER A 75 -20.57 13.87 2.03
C SER A 75 -20.88 15.26 1.47
N GLN A 76 -19.96 16.22 1.64
CA GLN A 76 -20.10 17.60 1.10
C GLN A 76 -20.18 17.63 -0.42
N HIS A 77 -19.50 16.70 -1.11
CA HIS A 77 -19.51 16.59 -2.57
C HIS A 77 -20.57 15.62 -3.10
N GLY A 78 -21.44 15.09 -2.23
CA GLY A 78 -22.50 14.16 -2.64
C GLY A 78 -21.97 12.82 -3.14
N VAL A 79 -20.78 12.40 -2.73
CA VAL A 79 -20.16 11.14 -3.14
C VAL A 79 -20.65 10.00 -2.26
N THR A 80 -21.11 8.91 -2.87
CA THR A 80 -21.37 7.65 -2.18
C THR A 80 -20.09 6.83 -2.09
N LEU A 81 -19.51 6.68 -0.88
CA LEU A 81 -18.29 5.90 -0.64
C LEU A 81 -18.62 4.58 0.06
N HIS A 82 -18.37 3.45 -0.61
CA HIS A 82 -18.44 2.12 -0.03
C HIS A 82 -17.04 1.68 0.42
N LYS A 83 -16.78 1.76 1.73
CA LYS A 83 -15.52 1.32 2.37
C LYS A 83 -15.58 -0.18 2.68
N GLY A 84 -14.46 -0.90 2.50
CA GLY A 84 -14.39 -2.35 2.70
C GLY A 84 -15.24 -3.14 1.70
N ALA A 85 -15.47 -2.60 0.52
CA ALA A 85 -16.30 -3.18 -0.54
C ALA A 85 -15.43 -3.40 -1.80
N LYS A 86 -14.77 -4.54 -1.87
CA LYS A 86 -13.92 -4.91 -3.00
C LYS A 86 -14.77 -5.32 -4.20
N VAL A 87 -14.64 -4.64 -5.32
CA VAL A 87 -15.32 -5.04 -6.56
C VAL A 87 -14.74 -6.37 -7.05
N THR A 88 -15.63 -7.31 -7.31
CA THR A 88 -15.32 -8.67 -7.78
C THR A 88 -15.85 -8.96 -9.17
N ASP A 89 -16.84 -8.18 -9.64
CA ASP A 89 -17.41 -8.35 -10.95
C ASP A 89 -17.75 -7.02 -11.63
N ILE A 90 -17.60 -6.98 -12.96
CA ILE A 90 -17.96 -5.87 -13.84
C ILE A 90 -18.74 -6.44 -15.01
N ASP A 91 -20.06 -6.25 -14.99
CA ASP A 91 -20.92 -6.57 -16.15
C ASP A 91 -20.93 -5.37 -17.11
N ARG A 92 -20.29 -5.54 -18.27
CA ARG A 92 -20.18 -4.48 -19.28
C ARG A 92 -21.43 -4.31 -20.12
N ASP A 93 -22.26 -5.33 -20.24
CA ASP A 93 -23.49 -5.30 -21.02
C ASP A 93 -24.62 -4.65 -20.22
N ALA A 94 -24.78 -5.06 -18.95
CA ALA A 94 -25.70 -4.41 -18.00
C ALA A 94 -25.15 -3.08 -17.46
N LYS A 95 -23.86 -2.78 -17.65
CA LYS A 95 -23.15 -1.62 -17.09
C LYS A 95 -23.32 -1.53 -15.57
N THR A 96 -22.95 -2.60 -14.88
CA THR A 96 -22.97 -2.66 -13.41
C THR A 96 -21.65 -3.17 -12.87
N VAL A 97 -21.33 -2.78 -11.63
CA VAL A 97 -20.26 -3.37 -10.84
C VAL A 97 -20.84 -4.00 -9.59
N THR A 98 -20.24 -5.11 -9.13
CA THR A 98 -20.68 -5.80 -7.91
C THR A 98 -19.47 -6.05 -7.01
N SER A 99 -19.63 -5.75 -5.71
CA SER A 99 -18.61 -6.00 -4.69
C SER A 99 -18.78 -7.37 -4.01
N ASP A 100 -17.74 -7.79 -3.29
CA ASP A 100 -17.73 -8.97 -2.41
C ASP A 100 -18.74 -8.90 -1.27
N THR A 101 -19.19 -7.69 -0.91
CA THR A 101 -20.27 -7.46 0.07
C THR A 101 -21.67 -7.52 -0.54
N GLY A 102 -21.79 -7.78 -1.85
CA GLY A 102 -23.06 -7.87 -2.57
C GLY A 102 -23.65 -6.53 -2.99
N ILE A 103 -22.96 -5.42 -2.78
CA ILE A 103 -23.40 -4.11 -3.26
C ILE A 103 -23.21 -4.04 -4.76
N THR A 104 -24.29 -3.70 -5.48
CA THR A 104 -24.25 -3.51 -6.94
C THR A 104 -24.60 -2.06 -7.28
N ALA A 105 -23.83 -1.45 -8.18
CA ALA A 105 -24.08 -0.10 -8.67
C ALA A 105 -24.03 -0.04 -10.20
N PRO A 106 -25.04 0.59 -10.85
CA PRO A 106 -25.01 0.84 -12.29
C PRO A 106 -24.13 2.04 -12.62
N TYR A 107 -23.50 2.04 -13.80
CA TYR A 107 -22.66 3.13 -14.27
C TYR A 107 -22.94 3.56 -15.72
N ASP A 108 -22.75 4.83 -16.00
CA ASP A 108 -22.67 5.38 -17.35
C ASP A 108 -21.19 5.58 -17.73
N ARG A 109 -20.37 5.92 -16.74
CA ARG A 109 -18.91 5.99 -16.81
C ARG A 109 -18.27 5.16 -15.70
N LEU A 110 -17.20 4.46 -16.04
CA LEU A 110 -16.45 3.63 -15.09
C LEU A 110 -14.98 4.01 -15.10
N VAL A 111 -14.43 4.26 -13.92
CA VAL A 111 -12.98 4.45 -13.70
C VAL A 111 -12.44 3.30 -12.89
N ILE A 112 -11.42 2.62 -13.40
CA ILE A 112 -10.70 1.55 -12.70
C ILE A 112 -9.38 2.13 -12.21
N ALA A 113 -9.27 2.34 -10.90
CA ALA A 113 -8.11 2.94 -10.23
C ALA A 113 -7.68 2.11 -9.00
N THR A 114 -7.68 0.79 -9.15
CA THR A 114 -7.44 -0.19 -8.08
C THR A 114 -6.01 -0.22 -7.55
N GLY A 115 -5.08 0.46 -8.22
CA GLY A 115 -3.67 0.44 -7.85
C GLY A 115 -2.97 -0.87 -8.23
N SER A 116 -2.08 -1.34 -7.37
CA SER A 116 -1.32 -2.59 -7.57
C SER A 116 -1.26 -3.40 -6.28
N ASN A 117 -1.17 -4.71 -6.43
CA ASN A 117 -0.82 -5.61 -5.32
C ASN A 117 0.70 -5.71 -5.19
N PRO A 118 1.23 -5.86 -3.98
CA PRO A 118 2.65 -6.14 -3.78
C PRO A 118 3.02 -7.51 -4.38
N PHE A 119 4.21 -7.59 -4.96
CA PHE A 119 4.74 -8.85 -5.43
C PHE A 119 5.47 -9.55 -4.27
N ILE A 120 4.99 -10.73 -3.91
CA ILE A 120 5.69 -11.61 -2.97
C ILE A 120 6.56 -12.56 -3.79
N ILE A 121 7.85 -12.58 -3.48
CA ILE A 121 8.79 -13.50 -4.16
C ILE A 121 8.35 -14.94 -3.84
N PRO A 122 8.14 -15.81 -4.84
CA PRO A 122 7.64 -17.17 -4.64
C PRO A 122 8.75 -18.11 -4.13
N LEU A 123 9.25 -17.83 -2.93
CA LEU A 123 10.21 -18.67 -2.24
C LEU A 123 9.48 -19.70 -1.36
N PRO A 124 10.04 -20.91 -1.15
CA PRO A 124 9.50 -21.81 -0.15
C PRO A 124 9.36 -21.11 1.20
N GLY A 125 8.19 -21.24 1.84
CA GLY A 125 7.88 -20.58 3.10
C GLY A 125 7.42 -19.11 3.00
N HIS A 126 7.19 -18.57 1.80
CA HIS A 126 6.69 -17.21 1.61
C HIS A 126 5.28 -16.97 2.17
N ASP A 127 4.54 -18.03 2.47
CA ASP A 127 3.19 -18.05 3.04
C ASP A 127 3.15 -18.26 4.56
N LEU A 128 4.30 -18.43 5.21
CA LEU A 128 4.39 -18.56 6.66
C LEU A 128 3.90 -17.28 7.35
N ARG A 129 3.22 -17.45 8.49
CA ARG A 129 2.82 -16.32 9.32
C ARG A 129 4.06 -15.51 9.75
N GLY A 130 3.97 -14.19 9.60
CA GLY A 130 5.09 -13.27 9.86
C GLY A 130 5.87 -12.90 8.60
N VAL A 131 5.57 -13.51 7.45
CA VAL A 131 5.96 -12.95 6.15
C VAL A 131 4.95 -11.88 5.79
N MET A 132 5.43 -10.67 5.56
CA MET A 132 4.59 -9.49 5.37
C MET A 132 5.02 -8.73 4.12
N VAL A 133 4.13 -7.94 3.59
CA VAL A 133 4.37 -6.97 2.53
C VAL A 133 4.31 -5.55 3.11
N TYR A 134 4.68 -4.55 2.31
CA TYR A 134 4.61 -3.15 2.73
C TYR A 134 3.91 -2.34 1.65
N ARG A 135 2.59 -2.19 1.79
CA ARG A 135 1.76 -1.56 0.75
C ARG A 135 0.67 -0.63 1.28
N ASP A 136 0.05 -0.98 2.39
CA ASP A 136 -1.08 -0.24 2.97
C ASP A 136 -0.99 -0.13 4.49
N LEU A 137 -2.02 0.47 5.09
CA LEU A 137 -2.05 0.66 6.54
C LEU A 137 -2.26 -0.64 7.32
N ASP A 138 -2.90 -1.66 6.75
CA ASP A 138 -3.04 -2.95 7.42
C ASP A 138 -1.67 -3.65 7.55
N ASP A 139 -0.82 -3.50 6.52
CA ASP A 139 0.57 -3.96 6.57
C ASP A 139 1.35 -3.22 7.67
N VAL A 140 1.21 -1.89 7.73
CA VAL A 140 1.87 -1.05 8.75
C VAL A 140 1.41 -1.44 10.16
N ASP A 141 0.11 -1.60 10.37
CA ASP A 141 -0.47 -1.99 11.66
C ASP A 141 0.06 -3.35 12.12
N GLN A 142 0.19 -4.33 11.19
CA GLN A 142 0.79 -5.63 11.48
C GLN A 142 2.28 -5.51 11.83
N MET A 143 3.05 -4.71 11.10
CA MET A 143 4.46 -4.47 11.38
C MET A 143 4.67 -3.84 12.75
N ILE A 144 3.88 -2.85 13.12
CA ILE A 144 3.90 -2.21 14.44
C ILE A 144 3.54 -3.24 15.54
N ALA A 145 2.52 -4.07 15.31
CA ALA A 145 2.14 -5.11 16.27
C ALA A 145 3.26 -6.15 16.48
N GLU A 146 3.97 -6.54 15.42
CA GLU A 146 5.11 -7.44 15.52
C GLU A 146 6.31 -6.80 16.23
N SER A 147 6.57 -5.50 16.01
CA SER A 147 7.68 -4.77 16.65
C SER A 147 7.51 -4.65 18.16
N ALA A 148 6.29 -4.64 18.67
CA ALA A 148 6.02 -4.57 20.10
C ALA A 148 6.40 -5.84 20.91
N LYS A 149 6.81 -6.92 20.22
CA LYS A 149 7.21 -8.17 20.87
C LYS A 149 8.63 -8.06 21.44
N PRO A 150 8.93 -8.72 22.56
CA PRO A 150 10.27 -8.72 23.12
C PRO A 150 11.31 -9.27 22.13
N ASN A 151 12.44 -8.57 22.00
CA ASN A 151 13.54 -8.93 21.10
C ASN A 151 13.12 -9.15 19.64
N ALA A 152 12.17 -8.35 19.17
CA ALA A 152 11.66 -8.44 17.82
C ALA A 152 12.77 -8.22 16.79
N LYS A 153 12.80 -9.07 15.77
CA LYS A 153 13.76 -9.00 14.66
C LYS A 153 13.00 -8.96 13.33
N ALA A 154 13.58 -8.26 12.38
CA ALA A 154 13.05 -8.20 11.03
C ALA A 154 14.14 -8.49 9.99
N VAL A 155 13.79 -9.25 8.98
CA VAL A 155 14.59 -9.41 7.76
C VAL A 155 13.80 -8.79 6.62
N VAL A 156 14.36 -7.80 5.96
CA VAL A 156 13.77 -7.15 4.79
C VAL A 156 14.46 -7.69 3.54
N ILE A 157 13.69 -8.34 2.66
CA ILE A 157 14.20 -8.87 1.39
C ILE A 157 13.95 -7.84 0.29
N GLY A 158 14.98 -7.12 -0.08
CA GLY A 158 14.98 -6.09 -1.11
C GLY A 158 15.53 -4.74 -0.62
N GLY A 159 16.62 -4.30 -1.21
CA GLY A 159 17.30 -3.02 -0.93
C GLY A 159 16.88 -1.88 -1.85
N GLY A 160 15.66 -1.93 -2.39
CA GLY A 160 15.03 -0.82 -3.09
C GLY A 160 14.29 0.14 -2.15
N LEU A 161 13.70 1.21 -2.71
CA LEU A 161 13.08 2.30 -1.95
C LEU A 161 12.14 1.81 -0.83
N LEU A 162 11.11 1.04 -1.15
CA LEU A 162 10.11 0.58 -0.17
C LEU A 162 10.72 -0.35 0.90
N GLY A 163 11.67 -1.22 0.51
CA GLY A 163 12.35 -2.09 1.47
C GLY A 163 13.19 -1.30 2.47
N LEU A 164 13.92 -0.29 2.01
CA LEU A 164 14.73 0.55 2.89
C LEU A 164 13.87 1.46 3.78
N GLU A 165 12.74 1.95 3.29
CA GLU A 165 11.75 2.68 4.08
C GLU A 165 11.18 1.78 5.20
N ALA A 166 10.78 0.55 4.85
CA ALA A 166 10.29 -0.42 5.83
C ALA A 166 11.38 -0.74 6.87
N ALA A 167 12.62 -0.99 6.44
CA ALA A 167 13.74 -1.27 7.33
C ALA A 167 14.00 -0.12 8.32
N ALA A 168 14.01 1.12 7.83
CA ALA A 168 14.19 2.30 8.66
C ALA A 168 13.05 2.47 9.67
N GLY A 169 11.79 2.33 9.23
CA GLY A 169 10.63 2.41 10.10
C GLY A 169 10.62 1.34 11.19
N LEU A 170 10.90 0.08 10.84
CA LEU A 170 11.00 -1.02 11.79
C LEU A 170 12.17 -0.82 12.79
N LYS A 171 13.29 -0.26 12.34
CA LYS A 171 14.39 0.11 13.24
C LYS A 171 13.96 1.19 14.23
N MET A 172 13.22 2.20 13.80
CA MET A 172 12.66 3.23 14.69
C MET A 172 11.64 2.67 15.68
N GLN A 173 10.95 1.59 15.33
CA GLN A 173 10.11 0.80 16.24
C GLN A 173 10.92 -0.09 17.23
N GLY A 174 12.26 -0.05 17.15
CA GLY A 174 13.14 -0.76 18.09
C GLY A 174 13.51 -2.20 17.70
N MET A 175 13.21 -2.62 16.49
CA MET A 175 13.59 -3.97 16.02
C MET A 175 15.10 -4.08 15.69
N ASP A 176 15.65 -5.28 15.79
CA ASP A 176 16.93 -5.64 15.16
C ASP A 176 16.66 -5.96 13.68
N VAL A 177 17.16 -5.10 12.78
CA VAL A 177 16.79 -5.15 11.36
C VAL A 177 17.97 -5.55 10.49
N THR A 178 17.74 -6.51 9.60
CA THR A 178 18.69 -6.92 8.55
C THR A 178 18.03 -6.76 7.18
N VAL A 179 18.71 -6.07 6.25
CA VAL A 179 18.31 -5.97 4.85
C VAL A 179 19.13 -6.96 4.01
N LEU A 180 18.45 -7.82 3.28
CA LEU A 180 19.02 -8.72 2.28
C LEU A 180 18.78 -8.14 0.90
N HIS A 181 19.83 -7.95 0.12
CA HIS A 181 19.73 -7.42 -1.24
C HIS A 181 20.51 -8.28 -2.23
N LEU A 182 19.89 -8.62 -3.34
CA LEU A 182 20.49 -9.50 -4.36
C LEU A 182 21.63 -8.82 -5.13
N MET A 183 21.49 -7.51 -5.39
CA MET A 183 22.46 -6.75 -6.19
C MET A 183 23.64 -6.28 -5.32
N PRO A 184 24.76 -5.88 -5.93
CA PRO A 184 25.97 -5.45 -5.17
C PRO A 184 25.79 -4.10 -4.47
N THR A 185 24.85 -3.24 -4.91
CA THR A 185 24.61 -1.92 -4.33
C THR A 185 23.12 -1.70 -4.07
N LEU A 186 22.79 -0.95 -3.01
CA LEU A 186 21.42 -0.57 -2.72
C LEU A 186 20.88 0.42 -3.76
N MET A 187 19.57 0.34 -4.04
CA MET A 187 18.88 1.24 -4.96
C MET A 187 19.54 1.36 -6.35
N GLU A 188 20.06 0.27 -6.88
CA GLU A 188 20.83 0.19 -8.12
C GLU A 188 20.12 0.72 -9.38
N ARG A 189 18.79 0.89 -9.30
CA ARG A 189 17.99 1.47 -10.38
C ARG A 189 17.85 2.98 -10.32
N GLN A 190 18.15 3.59 -9.16
CA GLN A 190 17.97 5.02 -8.90
C GLN A 190 19.28 5.73 -8.59
N LEU A 191 20.27 5.02 -8.05
CA LEU A 191 21.55 5.57 -7.64
C LEU A 191 22.70 4.96 -8.44
N ASP A 192 23.75 5.72 -8.61
CA ASP A 192 25.04 5.19 -9.04
C ASP A 192 25.72 4.42 -7.87
N GLU A 193 26.81 3.71 -8.20
CA GLU A 193 27.50 2.86 -7.24
C GLU A 193 28.03 3.65 -6.04
N ALA A 194 28.60 4.83 -6.25
CA ALA A 194 29.14 5.66 -5.19
C ALA A 194 28.05 6.15 -4.23
N SER A 195 26.91 6.61 -4.78
CA SER A 195 25.75 7.02 -4.00
C SER A 195 25.09 5.84 -3.28
N GLY A 196 25.06 4.65 -3.90
CA GLY A 196 24.59 3.43 -3.26
C GLY A 196 25.40 3.04 -2.03
N HIS A 197 26.73 3.14 -2.11
CA HIS A 197 27.63 2.89 -0.96
C HIS A 197 27.48 3.94 0.15
N LEU A 198 27.27 5.22 -0.20
CA LEU A 198 26.99 6.25 0.81
C LEU A 198 25.66 5.99 1.54
N LEU A 199 24.64 5.54 0.82
CA LEU A 199 23.36 5.15 1.40
C LEU A 199 23.52 3.93 2.32
N GLU A 200 24.27 2.91 1.90
CA GLU A 200 24.56 1.73 2.70
C GLU A 200 25.23 2.12 4.02
N GLN A 201 26.28 2.95 3.97
CA GLN A 201 26.96 3.43 5.16
C GLN A 201 26.03 4.21 6.09
N ALA A 202 25.18 5.08 5.53
CA ALA A 202 24.21 5.83 6.32
C ALA A 202 23.15 4.95 7.02
N LEU A 203 22.85 3.78 6.48
CA LEU A 203 21.95 2.79 7.11
C LEU A 203 22.70 1.98 8.19
N ILE A 204 23.96 1.60 7.93
CA ILE A 204 24.82 0.92 8.91
C ILE A 204 25.04 1.82 10.13
N ASP A 205 25.27 3.11 9.95
CA ASP A 205 25.42 4.09 11.03
C ASP A 205 24.13 4.25 11.87
N ARG A 206 22.98 3.84 11.34
CA ARG A 206 21.70 3.70 12.05
C ARG A 206 21.46 2.31 12.64
N ASP A 207 22.50 1.49 12.68
CA ASP A 207 22.47 0.13 13.23
C ASP A 207 21.47 -0.79 12.50
N ILE A 208 21.38 -0.65 11.16
CA ILE A 208 20.68 -1.57 10.26
C ILE A 208 21.75 -2.43 9.58
N LYS A 209 21.63 -3.75 9.70
CA LYS A 209 22.54 -4.68 9.03
C LYS A 209 22.20 -4.77 7.56
N ILE A 210 23.20 -4.62 6.70
CA ILE A 210 23.04 -4.72 5.25
C ILE A 210 23.85 -5.92 4.74
N MET A 211 23.20 -6.75 3.94
CA MET A 211 23.81 -7.86 3.22
C MET A 211 23.48 -7.72 1.74
N THR A 212 24.42 -7.21 0.97
CA THR A 212 24.36 -7.18 -0.49
C THR A 212 24.82 -8.50 -1.10
N GLN A 213 24.51 -8.76 -2.37
CA GLN A 213 24.78 -10.03 -3.06
C GLN A 213 24.22 -11.26 -2.32
N ALA A 214 23.20 -11.02 -1.47
CA ALA A 214 22.54 -12.03 -0.65
C ALA A 214 21.35 -12.63 -1.41
N SER A 215 21.52 -13.84 -1.93
CA SER A 215 20.48 -14.57 -2.63
C SER A 215 19.71 -15.43 -1.63
N THR A 216 18.45 -15.07 -1.38
CA THR A 216 17.56 -15.87 -0.52
C THR A 216 17.21 -17.19 -1.21
N ASP A 217 17.32 -18.30 -0.48
CA ASP A 217 16.91 -19.65 -0.92
C ASP A 217 15.48 -19.95 -0.47
N HIS A 218 15.23 -19.88 0.85
CA HIS A 218 13.90 -20.14 1.41
C HIS A 218 13.71 -19.42 2.75
N ILE A 219 12.46 -19.38 3.17
CA ILE A 219 12.05 -18.92 4.50
C ILE A 219 11.66 -20.17 5.31
N ALA A 220 12.24 -20.35 6.48
CA ALA A 220 12.05 -21.55 7.30
C ALA A 220 11.31 -21.23 8.59
N GLY A 221 10.52 -22.20 9.02
CA GLY A 221 9.73 -22.22 10.25
C GLY A 221 8.63 -23.27 10.15
N ASP A 222 8.00 -23.60 11.27
CA ASP A 222 6.88 -24.55 11.27
C ASP A 222 5.54 -23.87 10.93
N SER A 223 5.06 -23.00 11.82
CA SER A 223 3.78 -22.28 11.66
C SER A 223 3.97 -20.77 11.47
N LYS A 224 5.18 -20.27 11.70
CA LYS A 224 5.58 -18.87 11.53
C LYS A 224 7.02 -18.81 11.06
N VAL A 225 7.42 -17.67 10.51
CA VAL A 225 8.80 -17.44 10.12
C VAL A 225 9.72 -17.46 11.34
N GLU A 226 10.81 -18.20 11.24
CA GLU A 226 11.85 -18.31 12.28
C GLU A 226 13.20 -17.84 11.77
N LYS A 227 13.50 -18.09 10.50
CA LYS A 227 14.73 -17.65 9.84
C LYS A 227 14.58 -17.54 8.34
N VAL A 228 15.46 -16.80 7.71
CA VAL A 228 15.68 -16.76 6.27
C VAL A 228 17.01 -17.49 6.00
N VAL A 229 17.01 -18.33 4.99
CA VAL A 229 18.18 -19.11 4.57
C VAL A 229 18.66 -18.60 3.22
N LEU A 230 19.94 -18.33 3.09
CA LEU A 230 20.57 -17.89 1.85
C LEU A 230 21.10 -19.09 1.05
N LYS A 231 21.33 -18.92 -0.25
CA LYS A 231 21.84 -19.99 -1.12
C LYS A 231 23.25 -20.46 -0.79
N ASP A 232 24.03 -19.66 -0.06
CA ASP A 232 25.35 -20.03 0.44
C ASP A 232 25.33 -20.83 1.75
N GLY A 233 24.14 -21.06 2.28
CA GLY A 233 23.91 -21.81 3.53
C GLY A 233 23.89 -20.96 4.80
N THR A 234 24.06 -19.64 4.68
CA THR A 234 23.91 -18.71 5.82
C THR A 234 22.49 -18.58 6.30
#